data_dcb95069dd05e5c0f0e2683f39884534
#
_entry.id   dcb95069dd05e5c0f0e2683f39884534
#
_cell.length_a   1.000
_cell.length_b   1.000
_cell.length_c   1.000
_cell.angle_alpha   90.00
_cell.angle_beta   90.00
_cell.angle_gamma   90.00
#
_symmetry.space_group_name_H-M   'P 1'
#
loop_
_entity.id
_entity.type
_entity.pdbx_description
1 polymer ?
#
loop_
_entity_poly.entity_id
_entity_poly.type
_entity_poly.pdbx_seq_one_letter_code
_entity_poly.pdbx_strand_id
1 'polypeptide(L)'
;GDDSGYTNPEESEHDLFNIGHTSTSISLATGLAKARDILGRKENVIAIIGDGSLSGGEALEGLNVAGSEIESNLIIVVNDNQQSISETHGGIYKSLSELRETRGESENNIFRAFGLDYVYVEEGNDIAKRI
;
A
#
# COMPACT_ATOMS: atom_id res chain seq x y z
N GLY A 1 -20.34 16.53 15.63
CA GLY A 1 -20.36 15.82 14.38
C GLY A 1 -20.99 14.46 14.58
N ASP A 2 -21.64 14.02 13.59
CA ASP A 2 -22.41 12.77 13.66
C ASP A 2 -21.60 11.59 13.08
N ASP A 3 -20.37 11.86 12.60
CA ASP A 3 -19.46 10.88 12.02
C ASP A 3 -18.43 10.40 13.03
N SER A 4 -18.10 9.11 12.99
CA SER A 4 -16.99 8.56 13.76
C SER A 4 -15.65 9.03 13.19
N GLY A 5 -14.56 8.88 13.95
CA GLY A 5 -13.22 9.23 13.48
C GLY A 5 -12.56 8.15 12.61
N TYR A 6 -13.28 7.07 12.29
CA TYR A 6 -12.78 5.89 11.57
C TYR A 6 -13.78 5.47 10.49
N THR A 7 -13.29 4.72 9.52
CA THR A 7 -14.13 4.15 8.47
C THR A 7 -15.20 3.24 9.06
N ASN A 8 -16.45 3.44 8.62
CA ASN A 8 -17.58 2.69 9.13
C ASN A 8 -18.63 2.47 8.03
N PRO A 9 -18.87 1.23 7.58
CA PRO A 9 -19.87 0.92 6.57
C PRO A 9 -21.32 1.31 6.93
N GLU A 10 -21.60 1.54 8.22
CA GLU A 10 -22.91 2.03 8.65
C GLU A 10 -23.09 3.54 8.40
N GLU A 11 -21.98 4.27 8.23
CA GLU A 11 -21.99 5.72 7.98
C GLU A 11 -21.88 6.07 6.49
N SER A 12 -21.20 5.22 5.69
CA SER A 12 -20.98 5.47 4.28
C SER A 12 -20.89 4.19 3.46
N GLU A 13 -21.57 4.15 2.31
CA GLU A 13 -21.43 3.07 1.32
C GLU A 13 -20.03 3.00 0.69
N HIS A 14 -19.22 4.05 0.86
CA HIS A 14 -17.83 4.09 0.40
C HIS A 14 -16.86 3.49 1.41
N ASP A 15 -17.29 3.26 2.62
CA ASP A 15 -16.50 2.62 3.67
C ASP A 15 -16.70 1.10 3.61
N LEU A 16 -15.72 0.37 3.11
CA LEU A 16 -15.84 -1.07 2.93
C LEU A 16 -15.63 -1.88 4.22
N PHE A 17 -14.91 -1.30 5.19
CA PHE A 17 -14.49 -1.99 6.40
C PHE A 17 -14.57 -1.09 7.64
N ASN A 18 -14.81 -1.67 8.79
CA ASN A 18 -14.57 -1.03 10.08
C ASN A 18 -13.09 -1.13 10.42
N ILE A 19 -12.37 -0.01 10.39
CA ILE A 19 -10.93 0.02 10.64
C ILE A 19 -10.60 1.12 11.63
N GLY A 20 -9.87 0.77 12.69
CA GLY A 20 -9.31 1.71 13.66
C GLY A 20 -7.80 1.56 13.84
N HIS A 21 -7.16 0.60 13.16
CA HIS A 21 -5.74 0.34 13.23
C HIS A 21 -5.05 0.65 11.90
N THR A 22 -3.86 1.27 11.97
CA THR A 22 -2.98 1.48 10.81
C THR A 22 -2.41 0.16 10.28
N SER A 23 -1.75 0.16 9.14
CA SER A 23 -1.05 -0.98 8.51
C SER A 23 -1.93 -2.05 7.87
N THR A 24 -3.25 -1.88 7.83
CA THR A 24 -4.21 -2.92 7.41
C THR A 24 -4.58 -2.88 5.92
N SER A 25 -4.34 -1.75 5.23
CA SER A 25 -4.85 -1.51 3.87
C SER A 25 -4.36 -2.54 2.84
N ILE A 26 -3.11 -3.00 2.93
CA ILE A 26 -2.55 -3.96 1.98
C ILE A 26 -3.22 -5.33 2.15
N SER A 27 -3.36 -5.82 3.38
CA SER A 27 -4.01 -7.11 3.66
C SER A 27 -5.48 -7.12 3.21
N LEU A 28 -6.21 -6.05 3.49
CA LEU A 28 -7.60 -5.90 3.07
C LEU A 28 -7.74 -5.84 1.54
N ALA A 29 -6.90 -5.06 0.87
CA ALA A 29 -6.88 -4.98 -0.59
C ALA A 29 -6.50 -6.32 -1.24
N THR A 30 -5.55 -7.05 -0.65
CA THR A 30 -5.17 -8.40 -1.10
C THR A 30 -6.36 -9.36 -1.02
N GLY A 31 -7.12 -9.32 0.08
CA GLY A 31 -8.35 -10.10 0.23
C GLY A 31 -9.42 -9.74 -0.82
N LEU A 32 -9.61 -8.45 -1.09
CA LEU A 32 -10.53 -7.98 -2.14
C LEU A 32 -10.08 -8.42 -3.54
N ALA A 33 -8.78 -8.32 -3.84
CA ALA A 33 -8.23 -8.76 -5.13
C ALA A 33 -8.44 -10.27 -5.31
N LYS A 34 -8.17 -11.07 -4.29
CA LYS A 34 -8.41 -12.51 -4.31
C LYS A 34 -9.88 -12.86 -4.53
N ALA A 35 -10.79 -12.19 -3.82
CA ALA A 35 -12.23 -12.38 -3.98
C ALA A 35 -12.69 -12.00 -5.38
N ARG A 36 -12.23 -10.87 -5.91
CA ARG A 36 -12.48 -10.43 -7.29
C ARG A 36 -12.08 -11.49 -8.31
N ASP A 37 -10.88 -12.06 -8.17
CA ASP A 37 -10.34 -13.06 -9.09
C ASP A 37 -11.17 -14.36 -9.06
N ILE A 38 -11.53 -14.83 -7.86
CA ILE A 38 -12.39 -16.01 -7.70
C ILE A 38 -13.76 -15.79 -8.35
N LEU A 39 -14.29 -14.57 -8.30
CA LEU A 39 -15.57 -14.21 -8.91
C LEU A 39 -15.47 -13.92 -10.42
N GLY A 40 -14.26 -13.98 -11.00
CA GLY A 40 -14.03 -13.67 -12.41
C GLY A 40 -14.27 -12.20 -12.79
N ARG A 41 -14.21 -11.31 -11.82
CA ARG A 41 -14.39 -9.86 -11.99
C ARG A 41 -13.06 -9.21 -12.41
N LYS A 42 -13.11 -7.90 -12.78
CA LYS A 42 -11.96 -7.19 -13.37
C LYS A 42 -11.72 -5.80 -12.78
N GLU A 43 -12.39 -5.44 -11.72
CA GLU A 43 -12.21 -4.14 -11.06
C GLU A 43 -10.76 -3.97 -10.59
N ASN A 44 -10.25 -2.76 -10.68
CA ASN A 44 -8.97 -2.42 -10.08
C ASN A 44 -9.11 -2.39 -8.55
N VAL A 45 -8.18 -3.02 -7.86
CA VAL A 45 -8.06 -2.92 -6.42
C VAL A 45 -6.81 -2.11 -6.11
N ILE A 46 -6.98 -1.03 -5.35
CA ILE A 46 -5.91 -0.09 -5.05
C ILE A 46 -5.80 0.06 -3.53
N ALA A 47 -4.65 -0.26 -2.97
CA ALA A 47 -4.29 0.04 -1.60
C ALA A 47 -3.44 1.30 -1.53
N ILE A 48 -3.74 2.20 -0.62
CA ILE A 48 -2.90 3.38 -0.33
C ILE A 48 -2.40 3.24 1.10
N ILE A 49 -1.09 3.37 1.29
CA ILE A 49 -0.45 3.26 2.59
C ILE A 49 0.66 4.30 2.75
N GLY A 50 0.77 4.92 3.92
CA GLY A 50 1.91 5.76 4.26
C GLY A 50 3.13 4.95 4.68
N ASP A 51 4.32 5.52 4.54
CA ASP A 51 5.59 4.90 4.92
C ASP A 51 5.63 4.47 6.40
N GLY A 52 5.07 5.28 7.29
CA GLY A 52 4.94 4.93 8.71
C GLY A 52 4.07 3.69 8.94
N SER A 53 2.93 3.60 8.25
CA SER A 53 2.03 2.45 8.33
C SER A 53 2.59 1.20 7.68
N LEU A 54 3.42 1.35 6.65
CA LEU A 54 4.11 0.25 5.96
C LEU A 54 5.05 -0.52 6.89
N SER A 55 5.55 0.11 7.96
CA SER A 55 6.43 -0.55 8.92
C SER A 55 5.72 -1.54 9.86
N GLY A 56 4.40 -1.58 9.84
CA GLY A 56 3.63 -2.52 10.65
C GLY A 56 3.72 -3.96 10.14
N GLY A 57 3.75 -4.94 11.05
CA GLY A 57 3.89 -6.36 10.70
C GLY A 57 2.79 -6.85 9.75
N GLU A 58 1.55 -6.42 9.96
CA GLU A 58 0.43 -6.78 9.10
C GLU A 58 0.60 -6.30 7.64
N ALA A 59 1.17 -5.10 7.45
CA ALA A 59 1.48 -4.60 6.12
C ALA A 59 2.51 -5.49 5.41
N LEU A 60 3.53 -5.97 6.13
CA LEU A 60 4.54 -6.87 5.59
C LEU A 60 3.97 -8.25 5.25
N GLU A 61 3.10 -8.78 6.08
CA GLU A 61 2.37 -10.02 5.78
C GLU A 61 1.48 -9.84 4.55
N GLY A 62 0.81 -8.69 4.44
CA GLY A 62 0.03 -8.32 3.26
C GLY A 62 0.85 -8.28 1.98
N LEU A 63 2.05 -7.67 2.01
CA LEU A 63 2.99 -7.65 0.88
C LEU A 63 3.45 -9.06 0.49
N ASN A 64 3.76 -9.89 1.48
CA ASN A 64 4.19 -11.27 1.25
C ASN A 64 3.11 -12.08 0.51
N VAL A 65 1.85 -11.96 0.91
CA VAL A 65 0.73 -12.65 0.23
C VAL A 65 0.43 -12.01 -1.12
N ALA A 66 0.46 -10.68 -1.22
CA ALA A 66 0.21 -9.98 -2.46
C ALA A 66 1.19 -10.39 -3.57
N GLY A 67 2.49 -10.49 -3.24
CA GLY A 67 3.51 -10.84 -4.22
C GLY A 67 3.56 -12.32 -4.61
N SER A 68 2.95 -13.21 -3.81
CA SER A 68 2.97 -14.66 -4.07
C SER A 68 1.65 -15.24 -4.57
N GLU A 69 0.51 -14.64 -4.18
CA GLU A 69 -0.81 -15.23 -4.37
C GLU A 69 -1.73 -14.42 -5.30
N ILE A 70 -1.33 -13.22 -5.66
CA ILE A 70 -2.11 -12.34 -6.54
C ILE A 70 -1.39 -12.20 -7.87
N GLU A 71 -1.93 -12.83 -8.90
CA GLU A 71 -1.42 -12.76 -10.28
C GLU A 71 -2.18 -11.73 -11.13
N SER A 72 -3.02 -10.94 -10.49
CA SER A 72 -3.94 -10.02 -11.15
C SER A 72 -3.70 -8.57 -10.71
N ASN A 73 -4.57 -7.66 -11.15
CA ASN A 73 -4.42 -6.23 -10.99
C ASN A 73 -4.66 -5.75 -9.56
N LEU A 74 -3.64 -5.79 -8.73
CA LEU A 74 -3.56 -5.14 -7.41
C LEU A 74 -2.49 -4.05 -7.47
N ILE A 75 -2.87 -2.82 -7.15
CA ILE A 75 -1.98 -1.67 -7.13
C ILE A 75 -1.78 -1.22 -5.68
N ILE A 76 -0.53 -1.14 -5.24
CA ILE A 76 -0.17 -0.65 -3.91
C ILE A 76 0.54 0.69 -4.07
N VAL A 77 -0.05 1.75 -3.57
CA VAL A 77 0.52 3.10 -3.58
C VAL A 77 1.13 3.38 -2.22
N VAL A 78 2.45 3.48 -2.17
CA VAL A 78 3.18 3.90 -0.96
C VAL A 78 3.40 5.40 -1.01
N ASN A 79 2.77 6.14 -0.10
CA ASN A 79 3.01 7.56 0.09
C ASN A 79 4.21 7.74 1.03
N ASP A 80 5.40 7.84 0.43
CA ASP A 80 6.65 8.02 1.15
C ASP A 80 7.02 9.52 1.20
N ASN A 81 6.60 10.19 2.24
CA ASN A 81 6.90 11.61 2.47
C ASN A 81 8.00 11.82 3.52
N GLN A 82 8.67 10.76 3.97
CA GLN A 82 9.70 10.78 5.00
C GLN A 82 9.24 11.35 6.34
N GLN A 83 7.92 11.45 6.55
CA GLN A 83 7.34 12.01 7.77
C GLN A 83 6.51 10.95 8.48
N SER A 84 6.96 10.58 9.65
CA SER A 84 6.13 9.93 10.65
C SER A 84 6.07 10.81 11.91
N ILE A 85 5.25 10.43 12.89
CA ILE A 85 5.11 11.18 14.17
C ILE A 85 6.46 11.29 14.91
N SER A 86 7.39 10.37 14.67
CA SER A 86 8.75 10.37 15.20
C SER A 86 9.74 9.94 14.12
N GLU A 87 11.03 10.16 14.36
CA GLU A 87 12.08 9.65 13.48
C GLU A 87 11.93 8.15 13.29
N THR A 88 12.02 7.73 12.04
CA THR A 88 11.80 6.34 11.63
C THR A 88 13.12 5.60 11.56
N HIS A 89 13.16 4.40 12.14
CA HIS A 89 14.34 3.55 12.17
C HIS A 89 13.99 2.16 11.65
N GLY A 90 14.99 1.47 11.08
CA GLY A 90 14.86 0.07 10.66
C GLY A 90 15.12 -0.18 9.18
N GLY A 91 15.08 -1.45 8.80
CA GLY A 91 15.44 -1.91 7.45
C GLY A 91 14.50 -1.43 6.35
N ILE A 92 13.22 -1.26 6.65
CA ILE A 92 12.24 -0.75 5.68
C ILE A 92 12.60 0.67 5.25
N TYR A 93 12.93 1.54 6.20
CA TYR A 93 13.28 2.93 5.90
C TYR A 93 14.60 3.06 5.14
N LYS A 94 15.55 2.15 5.40
CA LYS A 94 16.76 2.07 4.58
C LYS A 94 16.44 1.69 3.15
N SER A 95 15.57 0.71 2.95
CA SER A 95 15.11 0.29 1.61
C SER A 95 14.36 1.42 0.89
N LEU A 96 13.48 2.14 1.58
CA LEU A 96 12.78 3.29 1.01
C LEU A 96 13.75 4.44 0.67
N SER A 97 14.73 4.73 1.53
CA SER A 97 15.77 5.74 1.25
C SER A 97 16.56 5.40 0.01
N GLU A 98 17.01 4.16 -0.11
CA GLU A 98 17.72 3.69 -1.29
C GLU A 98 16.87 3.78 -2.57
N LEU A 99 15.60 3.44 -2.49
CA LEU A 99 14.67 3.60 -3.62
C LEU A 99 14.49 5.06 -4.03
N ARG A 100 14.42 6.00 -3.10
CA ARG A 100 14.37 7.43 -3.41
C ARG A 100 15.67 7.92 -4.07
N GLU A 101 16.82 7.57 -3.49
CA GLU A 101 18.13 7.98 -3.99
C GLU A 101 18.42 7.45 -5.40
N THR A 102 17.97 6.23 -5.68
CA THR A 102 18.14 5.56 -6.99
C THR A 102 16.96 5.79 -7.94
N ARG A 103 15.96 6.58 -7.57
CA ARG A 103 14.72 6.78 -8.34
C ARG A 103 14.03 5.47 -8.73
N GLY A 104 14.06 4.51 -7.80
CA GLY A 104 13.43 3.20 -7.99
C GLY A 104 14.29 2.16 -8.72
N GLU A 105 15.52 2.49 -9.10
CA GLU A 105 16.38 1.57 -9.85
C GLU A 105 17.07 0.50 -8.98
N SER A 106 17.07 0.65 -7.65
CA SER A 106 17.65 -0.37 -6.77
C SER A 106 16.95 -1.71 -6.95
N GLU A 107 17.72 -2.71 -7.35
CA GLU A 107 17.22 -4.09 -7.49
C GLU A 107 17.04 -4.78 -6.14
N ASN A 108 17.81 -4.38 -5.14
CA ASN A 108 17.76 -4.97 -3.80
C ASN A 108 16.82 -4.16 -2.90
N ASN A 109 15.52 -4.30 -3.12
CA ASN A 109 14.51 -3.61 -2.32
C ASN A 109 13.43 -4.59 -1.80
N ILE A 110 12.74 -4.15 -0.76
CA ILE A 110 11.75 -4.98 -0.06
C ILE A 110 10.59 -5.42 -0.96
N PHE A 111 10.14 -4.60 -1.90
CA PHE A 111 9.01 -4.92 -2.76
C PHE A 111 9.38 -6.04 -3.75
N ARG A 112 10.54 -5.95 -4.38
CA ARG A 112 11.06 -7.01 -5.24
C ARG A 112 11.35 -8.30 -4.48
N ALA A 113 11.79 -8.18 -3.23
CA ALA A 113 12.00 -9.36 -2.38
C ALA A 113 10.71 -10.14 -2.13
N PHE A 114 9.56 -9.47 -2.13
CA PHE A 114 8.24 -10.10 -2.04
C PHE A 114 7.65 -10.50 -3.41
N GLY A 115 8.36 -10.27 -4.51
CA GLY A 115 7.87 -10.62 -5.85
C GLY A 115 6.99 -9.55 -6.52
N LEU A 116 7.02 -8.31 -6.00
CA LEU A 116 6.27 -7.19 -6.54
C LEU A 116 7.13 -6.34 -7.47
N ASP A 117 6.55 -5.87 -8.56
CA ASP A 117 7.14 -4.83 -9.39
C ASP A 117 7.07 -3.48 -8.68
N TYR A 118 8.07 -2.63 -8.91
CA TYR A 118 8.15 -1.31 -8.30
C TYR A 118 8.26 -0.21 -9.35
N VAL A 119 7.44 0.82 -9.21
CA VAL A 119 7.44 2.01 -10.05
C VAL A 119 7.64 3.24 -9.17
N TYR A 120 8.69 4.01 -9.44
CA TYR A 120 8.96 5.27 -8.74
C TYR A 120 8.21 6.43 -9.37
N VAL A 121 7.54 7.22 -8.56
CA VAL A 121 6.81 8.43 -8.98
C VAL A 121 7.31 9.61 -8.15
N GLU A 122 8.15 10.46 -8.72
CA GLU A 122 8.78 11.59 -8.04
C GLU A 122 7.80 12.73 -7.74
N GLU A 123 6.97 13.10 -8.73
CA GLU A 123 6.04 14.20 -8.61
C GLU A 123 4.58 13.72 -8.47
N GLY A 124 4.33 13.02 -7.37
CA GLY A 124 3.03 12.42 -7.09
C GLY A 124 1.85 13.38 -7.15
N ASN A 125 2.04 14.68 -6.97
CA ASN A 125 1.01 15.71 -7.00
C ASN A 125 0.83 16.39 -8.37
N ASP A 126 1.70 16.15 -9.34
CA ASP A 126 1.57 16.71 -10.69
C ASP A 126 0.77 15.76 -11.59
N ILE A 127 -0.53 15.99 -11.64
CA ILE A 127 -1.49 15.20 -12.43
C ILE A 127 -1.17 15.25 -13.93
N ALA A 128 -0.62 16.36 -14.42
CA ALA A 128 -0.33 16.57 -15.84
C ALA A 128 0.82 15.71 -16.38
N LYS A 129 1.68 15.22 -15.49
CA LYS A 129 2.84 14.37 -15.85
C LYS A 129 2.56 12.86 -15.75
N ARG A 130 1.33 12.47 -15.42
CA ARG A 130 0.95 11.07 -15.14
C ARG A 130 0.17 10.38 -16.25
N ILE A 131 -0.09 11.06 -17.36
CA ILE A 131 -0.83 10.53 -18.51
C ILE A 131 0.11 10.25 -19.67
#